data_c6e75d8719204485182114d2a013a902
#
_entry.id   c6e75d8719204485182114d2a013a902
#
_cell.length_a   1.000
_cell.length_b   1.000
_cell.length_c   1.000
_cell.angle_alpha   90.00
_cell.angle_beta   90.00
_cell.angle_gamma   90.00
#
_symmetry.space_group_name_H-M   'P 1'
#
loop_
_entity.id
_entity.type
_entity.pdbx_description
1 polymer ?
#
loop_
_entity_poly.entity_id
_entity_poly.type
_entity_poly.pdbx_seq_one_letter_code
_entity_poly.pdbx_strand_id
1 'polypeptide(L)' 'MSETANRVAAIIVDKLGLSAEQVTPEASFTADLGADSLDTVELIMEFEKEFDIEIPDEDAQSIKTVGDAINYIESHKK' A
#
# COMPACT_ATOMS: atom_id res chain seq x y z
N MET A 1 10.25 -2.42 11.71
CA MET A 1 9.61 -2.83 10.44
C MET A 1 10.67 -3.01 9.38
N SER A 2 10.37 -3.82 8.38
CA SER A 2 11.31 -4.03 7.27
C SER A 2 11.42 -2.76 6.42
N GLU A 3 12.45 -2.70 5.59
CA GLU A 3 12.61 -1.59 4.67
C GLU A 3 11.41 -1.47 3.73
N THR A 4 10.90 -2.61 3.24
CA THR A 4 9.72 -2.62 2.39
C THR A 4 8.52 -2.01 3.11
N ALA A 5 8.28 -2.41 4.36
CA ALA A 5 7.18 -1.88 5.15
C ALA A 5 7.32 -0.38 5.36
N ASN A 6 8.54 0.08 5.63
CA ASN A 6 8.79 1.52 5.82
C ASN A 6 8.50 2.30 4.55
N ARG A 7 8.91 1.77 3.40
CA ARG A 7 8.67 2.44 2.12
C ARG A 7 7.21 2.47 1.76
N VAL A 8 6.49 1.38 2.00
CA VAL A 8 5.04 1.32 1.77
C VAL A 8 4.34 2.36 2.64
N ALA A 9 4.69 2.40 3.92
CA ALA A 9 4.09 3.36 4.85
C ALA A 9 4.36 4.80 4.42
N ALA A 10 5.58 5.09 3.97
CA ALA A 10 5.94 6.45 3.52
C ALA A 10 5.09 6.87 2.31
N ILE A 11 4.87 5.97 1.38
CA ILE A 11 4.04 6.24 0.20
C ILE A 11 2.61 6.56 0.63
N ILE A 12 2.06 5.78 1.53
CA ILE A 12 0.69 5.96 2.00
C ILE A 12 0.54 7.29 2.74
N VAL A 13 1.49 7.59 3.62
CA VAL A 13 1.50 8.86 4.36
C VAL A 13 1.49 10.03 3.39
N ASP A 14 2.34 9.97 2.38
CA ASP A 14 2.48 11.05 1.41
C ASP A 14 1.22 11.21 0.56
N LYS A 15 0.68 10.10 0.07
CA LYS A 15 -0.48 10.14 -0.83
C LYS A 15 -1.76 10.54 -0.12
N LEU A 16 -1.98 10.05 1.09
CA LEU A 16 -3.24 10.25 1.80
C LEU A 16 -3.16 11.38 2.83
N GLY A 17 -1.98 11.96 3.04
CA GLY A 17 -1.82 13.04 4.01
C GLY A 17 -2.04 12.61 5.44
N LEU A 18 -1.59 11.40 5.79
CA LEU A 18 -1.77 10.84 7.12
C LEU A 18 -0.48 10.89 7.91
N SER A 19 -0.56 10.61 9.21
CA SER A 19 0.63 10.44 10.02
C SER A 19 1.09 8.98 9.96
N ALA A 20 2.37 8.75 10.19
CA ALA A 20 2.92 7.40 10.19
C ALA A 20 2.26 6.49 11.22
N GLU A 21 1.81 7.07 12.33
CA GLU A 21 1.16 6.31 13.39
C GLU A 21 -0.17 5.69 12.96
N GLN A 22 -0.83 6.28 11.98
CA GLN A 22 -2.10 5.79 11.46
C GLN A 22 -1.92 4.62 10.50
N VAL A 23 -0.72 4.47 9.93
CA VAL A 23 -0.44 3.45 8.92
C VAL A 23 0.13 2.21 9.61
N THR A 24 -0.78 1.35 10.07
CA THR A 24 -0.40 0.10 10.72
C THR A 24 -0.71 -1.06 9.78
N PRO A 25 -0.07 -2.23 9.98
CA PRO A 25 -0.33 -3.39 9.11
C PRO A 25 -1.80 -3.81 9.06
N GLU A 26 -2.52 -3.63 10.15
CA GLU A 26 -3.94 -4.01 10.23
C GLU A 26 -4.88 -2.97 9.63
N ALA A 27 -4.39 -1.78 9.33
CA ALA A 27 -5.24 -0.71 8.82
C ALA A 27 -5.78 -1.02 7.43
N SER A 28 -7.10 -0.89 7.28
CA SER A 28 -7.75 -1.03 5.98
C SER A 28 -7.63 0.29 5.23
N PHE A 29 -7.30 0.22 3.95
CA PHE A 29 -7.16 1.43 3.14
C PHE A 29 -8.47 2.24 3.11
N THR A 30 -9.59 1.58 2.99
CA THR A 30 -10.88 2.28 2.89
C THR A 30 -11.50 2.58 4.24
N ALA A 31 -11.53 1.61 5.15
CA ALA A 31 -12.21 1.76 6.43
C ALA A 31 -11.41 2.60 7.43
N ASP A 32 -10.11 2.37 7.50
CA ASP A 32 -9.26 2.99 8.52
C ASP A 32 -8.53 4.24 8.01
N LEU A 33 -8.10 4.22 6.75
CA LEU A 33 -7.31 5.29 6.18
C LEU A 33 -8.14 6.25 5.32
N GLY A 34 -9.38 5.91 5.06
CA GLY A 34 -10.29 6.77 4.33
C GLY A 34 -10.00 6.92 2.84
N ALA A 35 -9.26 5.98 2.26
CA ALA A 35 -8.99 6.01 0.84
C ALA A 35 -10.21 5.55 0.05
N ASP A 36 -10.57 6.30 -1.00
CA ASP A 36 -11.63 5.83 -1.90
C ASP A 36 -11.00 4.98 -3.01
N SER A 37 -11.81 4.52 -3.96
CA SER A 37 -11.31 3.62 -5.00
C SER A 37 -10.28 4.28 -5.89
N LEU A 38 -10.39 5.58 -6.13
CA LEU A 38 -9.39 6.29 -6.93
C LEU A 38 -8.07 6.38 -6.18
N ASP A 39 -8.13 6.70 -4.89
CA ASP A 39 -6.93 6.75 -4.04
C ASP A 39 -6.23 5.40 -4.01
N THR A 40 -7.00 4.32 -3.90
CA THR A 40 -6.45 2.98 -3.87
C THR A 40 -5.72 2.64 -5.17
N VAL A 41 -6.31 2.99 -6.30
CA VAL A 41 -5.67 2.77 -7.61
C VAL A 41 -4.36 3.54 -7.68
N GLU A 42 -4.36 4.79 -7.24
CA GLU A 42 -3.15 5.61 -7.26
C GLU A 42 -2.06 5.05 -6.36
N LEU A 43 -2.44 4.53 -5.19
CA LEU A 43 -1.48 3.89 -4.29
C LEU A 43 -0.85 2.67 -4.95
N ILE A 44 -1.65 1.84 -5.59
CA ILE A 44 -1.16 0.65 -6.28
C ILE A 44 -0.15 1.06 -7.36
N MET A 45 -0.46 2.08 -8.13
CA MET A 45 0.45 2.57 -9.17
C MET A 45 1.76 3.08 -8.59
N GLU A 46 1.70 3.76 -7.45
CA GLU A 46 2.92 4.23 -6.80
C GLU A 46 3.78 3.07 -6.29
N PHE A 47 3.14 2.03 -5.75
CA PHE A 47 3.87 0.83 -5.33
C PHE A 47 4.56 0.17 -6.51
N GLU A 48 3.89 0.09 -7.66
CA GLU A 48 4.48 -0.49 -8.87
C GLU A 48 5.72 0.27 -9.29
N LYS A 49 5.67 1.59 -9.24
CA LYS A 49 6.80 2.43 -9.62
C LYS A 49 7.95 2.33 -8.62
N GLU A 50 7.60 2.35 -7.34
CA GLU A 50 8.62 2.37 -6.29
C GLU A 50 9.40 1.06 -6.21
N PHE A 51 8.73 -0.06 -6.44
CA PHE A 51 9.34 -1.39 -6.29
C PHE A 51 9.62 -2.08 -7.62
N ASP A 52 9.29 -1.44 -8.72
CA ASP A 52 9.50 -1.97 -10.07
C ASP A 52 8.85 -3.35 -10.23
N ILE A 53 7.56 -3.43 -9.90
CA ILE A 53 6.76 -4.64 -10.01
C ILE A 53 5.45 -4.32 -10.72
N GLU A 54 4.76 -5.37 -11.16
CA GLU A 54 3.41 -5.23 -11.71
C GLU A 54 2.42 -5.85 -10.74
N ILE A 55 1.31 -5.14 -10.51
CA ILE A 55 0.23 -5.63 -9.67
C ILE A 55 -1.01 -5.69 -10.53
N PRO A 56 -1.39 -6.90 -11.03
CA PRO A 56 -2.60 -7.04 -11.83
C PRO A 56 -3.85 -6.61 -11.04
N ASP A 57 -4.88 -6.19 -11.76
CA ASP A 57 -6.11 -5.71 -11.13
C ASP A 57 -6.72 -6.74 -10.19
N GLU A 58 -6.71 -8.02 -10.57
CA GLU A 58 -7.26 -9.07 -9.69
C GLU A 58 -6.49 -9.17 -8.39
N ASP A 59 -5.17 -9.01 -8.44
CA ASP A 59 -4.36 -9.05 -7.22
C ASP A 59 -4.58 -7.79 -6.39
N ALA A 60 -4.72 -6.64 -7.06
CA ALA A 60 -4.97 -5.39 -6.37
C ALA A 60 -6.27 -5.44 -5.57
N GLN A 61 -7.27 -6.14 -6.09
CA GLN A 61 -8.55 -6.29 -5.38
C GLN A 61 -8.42 -7.08 -4.09
N SER A 62 -7.39 -7.91 -3.97
CA SER A 62 -7.12 -8.68 -2.76
C SER A 62 -6.33 -7.89 -1.72
N ILE A 63 -5.75 -6.77 -2.12
CA ILE A 63 -4.95 -5.94 -1.22
C ILE A 63 -5.88 -4.96 -0.53
N LYS A 64 -6.29 -5.29 0.68
CA LYS A 64 -7.27 -4.50 1.44
C LYS A 64 -6.67 -3.77 2.62
N THR A 65 -5.57 -4.28 3.16
CA THR A 65 -4.89 -3.67 4.30
C THR A 65 -3.46 -3.33 3.92
N VAL A 66 -2.84 -2.49 4.77
CA VAL A 66 -1.42 -2.15 4.62
C VAL A 66 -0.56 -3.42 4.63
N GLY A 67 -0.88 -4.34 5.55
CA GLY A 67 -0.15 -5.60 5.64
C GLY A 67 -0.27 -6.44 4.38
N ASP A 68 -1.45 -6.46 3.76
CA ASP A 68 -1.64 -7.17 2.50
C ASP A 68 -0.71 -6.60 1.42
N ALA A 69 -0.60 -5.29 1.34
CA ALA A 69 0.28 -4.63 0.37
C ALA A 69 1.74 -4.98 0.63
N ILE A 70 2.15 -4.92 1.89
CA ILE A 70 3.52 -5.24 2.27
C ILE A 70 3.86 -6.68 1.89
N ASN A 71 2.98 -7.61 2.23
CA ASN A 71 3.19 -9.02 1.93
C ASN A 71 3.26 -9.29 0.43
N TYR A 72 2.38 -8.67 -0.33
CA TYR A 72 2.38 -8.82 -1.78
C TYR A 72 3.71 -8.35 -2.37
N ILE A 73 4.14 -7.15 -1.96
CA ILE A 73 5.36 -6.57 -2.48
C ILE A 73 6.58 -7.41 -2.08
N GLU A 74 6.62 -7.86 -0.83
CA GLU A 74 7.73 -8.71 -0.37
C GLU A 74 7.85 -9.98 -1.20
N SER A 75 6.71 -10.53 -1.62
CA SER A 75 6.70 -11.77 -2.41
C SER A 75 7.08 -11.55 -3.86
N HIS A 76 6.92 -10.34 -4.39
CA HIS A 76 7.07 -10.08 -5.82
C HIS A 76 8.22 -9.15 -6.18
N LYS A 77 8.82 -8.48 -5.20
CA LYS A 77 9.92 -7.55 -5.53
C LYS A 77 11.18 -8.31 -5.96
N LYS A 78 11.93 -7.65 -6.81
CA LYS A 78 13.17 -8.23 -7.34
C LYS A 78 14.35 -8.03 -6.43
#